data_029e428903c819cc58da18a99123d2eb
#
_entry.id   029e428903c819cc58da18a99123d2eb
#
_cell.length_a   1.000
_cell.length_b   1.000
_cell.length_c   1.000
_cell.angle_alpha   90.00
_cell.angle_beta   90.00
_cell.angle_gamma   90.00
#
_symmetry.space_group_name_H-M   'P 1'
#
loop_
_entity.id
_entity.type
_entity.pdbx_description
1 polymer ?
#
loop_
_entity_poly.entity_id
_entity_poly.type
_entity_poly.pdbx_seq_one_letter_code
_entity_poly.pdbx_strand_id
1 'polypeptide(L)'
;MKNLFIKGVLLSCLVSIIASCTDMKKSSSVVIDKDQIKKEIQERENQFAKLLNADEVKKIGYYADDAVTFYQNMKPLRSKEDRLEFFKDDLSSNTNKISFTTIEVFPSNDGIQVVEVGYYTVVDSTNTAIYTGHYMSLFEKRDGQYVCLRDMSASDME
;
A
#
# COMPACT_ATOMS: atom_id res chain seq x y z
N MET A 1 74.45 -11.50 37.74
CA MET A 1 73.11 -11.15 38.21
C MET A 1 72.46 -10.20 37.20
N LYS A 2 72.13 -10.68 36.04
CA LYS A 2 71.37 -10.01 35.00
C LYS A 2 70.68 -11.12 34.22
N ASN A 3 69.38 -11.36 34.38
CA ASN A 3 68.49 -12.16 33.49
C ASN A 3 67.24 -12.65 34.17
N LEU A 4 66.67 -11.87 35.13
CA LEU A 4 65.45 -12.31 35.79
C LEU A 4 64.25 -11.32 35.61
N PHE A 5 64.43 -10.28 34.80
CA PHE A 5 63.37 -9.24 34.62
C PHE A 5 62.61 -9.26 33.26
N ILE A 6 62.94 -10.20 32.35
CA ILE A 6 62.36 -10.18 30.99
C ILE A 6 61.25 -11.25 30.82
N LYS A 7 60.98 -12.12 31.79
CA LYS A 7 59.96 -13.18 31.66
C LYS A 7 58.59 -12.82 32.24
N GLY A 8 58.45 -11.66 32.89
CA GLY A 8 57.18 -11.26 33.54
C GLY A 8 56.24 -10.39 32.72
N VAL A 9 56.68 -9.81 31.58
CA VAL A 9 55.91 -8.81 30.81
C VAL A 9 55.17 -9.43 29.62
N LEU A 10 55.48 -10.65 29.22
CA LEU A 10 54.89 -11.30 28.04
C LEU A 10 53.66 -12.15 28.29
N LEU A 11 53.18 -12.25 29.56
CA LEU A 11 52.00 -13.06 29.90
C LEU A 11 50.79 -12.23 30.27
N SER A 12 50.86 -10.89 30.19
CA SER A 12 49.75 -10.01 30.54
C SER A 12 48.96 -9.45 29.34
N CYS A 13 49.33 -9.78 28.11
CA CYS A 13 48.65 -9.24 26.92
C CYS A 13 47.70 -10.23 26.21
N LEU A 14 47.40 -11.40 26.79
CA LEU A 14 46.61 -12.43 26.06
C LEU A 14 45.21 -12.71 26.63
N VAL A 15 44.66 -11.84 27.48
CA VAL A 15 43.33 -12.08 28.09
C VAL A 15 42.29 -10.97 27.74
N SER A 16 42.59 -10.06 26.83
CA SER A 16 41.68 -8.93 26.56
C SER A 16 40.88 -9.02 25.24
N ILE A 17 40.74 -10.19 24.62
CA ILE A 17 40.00 -10.30 23.34
C ILE A 17 38.92 -11.37 23.42
N ILE A 18 38.02 -11.33 24.39
CA ILE A 18 36.72 -12.03 24.31
C ILE A 18 35.67 -11.29 25.13
N ALA A 19 35.34 -10.06 24.77
CA ALA A 19 34.11 -9.44 25.21
C ALA A 19 33.58 -8.53 24.08
N SER A 20 33.58 -9.00 22.83
CA SER A 20 32.68 -8.50 21.83
C SER A 20 31.38 -9.28 21.95
N CYS A 21 30.61 -8.99 22.99
CA CYS A 21 29.20 -9.28 22.97
C CYS A 21 28.61 -8.47 21.85
N THR A 22 28.41 -9.11 20.70
CA THR A 22 27.44 -8.63 19.73
C THR A 22 26.10 -8.59 20.44
N ASP A 23 25.70 -7.40 20.86
CA ASP A 23 24.30 -7.08 21.05
C ASP A 23 23.61 -7.34 19.69
N MET A 24 23.22 -8.57 19.47
CA MET A 24 22.17 -8.85 18.51
C MET A 24 20.95 -8.13 19.06
N LYS A 25 20.74 -6.88 18.61
CA LYS A 25 19.43 -6.24 18.70
C LYS A 25 18.45 -7.29 18.17
N LYS A 26 17.69 -7.89 19.07
CA LYS A 26 16.54 -8.69 18.74
C LYS A 26 15.67 -7.76 17.91
N SER A 27 15.72 -7.91 16.59
CA SER A 27 14.76 -7.31 15.70
C SER A 27 13.42 -7.82 16.20
N SER A 28 12.67 -6.97 16.88
CA SER A 28 11.29 -7.27 17.19
C SER A 28 10.62 -7.42 15.82
N SER A 29 10.34 -8.65 15.42
CA SER A 29 9.54 -8.92 14.24
C SER A 29 8.22 -8.18 14.47
N VAL A 30 7.98 -7.15 13.66
CA VAL A 30 6.68 -6.50 13.64
C VAL A 30 5.69 -7.59 13.22
N VAL A 31 4.78 -7.93 14.12
CA VAL A 31 3.71 -8.88 13.78
C VAL A 31 2.75 -8.13 12.85
N ILE A 32 2.71 -8.55 11.58
CA ILE A 32 1.81 -7.96 10.59
C ILE A 32 0.42 -8.60 10.77
N ASP A 33 -0.54 -7.77 11.18
CA ASP A 33 -1.95 -8.16 11.23
C ASP A 33 -2.59 -7.95 9.85
N LYS A 34 -2.63 -9.02 9.05
CA LYS A 34 -3.18 -9.01 7.70
C LYS A 34 -4.67 -8.67 7.69
N ASP A 35 -5.43 -9.10 8.69
CA ASP A 35 -6.87 -8.85 8.76
C ASP A 35 -7.15 -7.38 9.10
N GLN A 36 -6.35 -6.79 9.98
CA GLN A 36 -6.45 -5.37 10.28
C GLN A 36 -6.08 -4.53 9.05
N ILE A 37 -5.01 -4.87 8.33
CA ILE A 37 -4.63 -4.18 7.09
C ILE A 37 -5.74 -4.29 6.04
N LYS A 38 -6.34 -5.47 5.86
CA LYS A 38 -7.46 -5.65 4.93
C LYS A 38 -8.63 -4.73 5.28
N LYS A 39 -8.95 -4.55 6.55
CA LYS A 39 -10.01 -3.60 6.99
C LYS A 39 -9.64 -2.15 6.68
N GLU A 40 -8.39 -1.75 6.93
CA GLU A 40 -7.90 -0.40 6.62
C GLU A 40 -7.99 -0.11 5.11
N ILE A 41 -7.58 -1.06 4.27
CA ILE A 41 -7.68 -0.94 2.81
C ILE A 41 -9.15 -0.88 2.36
N GLN A 42 -10.02 -1.79 2.83
CA GLN A 42 -11.46 -1.74 2.50
C GLN A 42 -12.10 -0.41 2.90
N GLU A 43 -11.69 0.18 4.02
CA GLU A 43 -12.21 1.50 4.42
C GLU A 43 -11.73 2.61 3.46
N ARG A 44 -10.50 2.52 2.92
CA ARG A 44 -10.02 3.42 1.86
C ARG A 44 -10.86 3.30 0.59
N GLU A 45 -11.18 2.07 0.18
CA GLU A 45 -12.06 1.80 -0.96
C GLU A 45 -13.48 2.35 -0.74
N ASN A 46 -14.05 2.17 0.45
CA ASN A 46 -15.36 2.72 0.80
C ASN A 46 -15.39 4.25 0.74
N GLN A 47 -14.35 4.92 1.23
CA GLN A 47 -14.23 6.37 1.17
C GLN A 47 -14.10 6.86 -0.27
N PHE A 48 -13.32 6.16 -1.09
CA PHE A 48 -13.15 6.46 -2.49
C PHE A 48 -14.47 6.33 -3.25
N ALA A 49 -15.17 5.19 -3.13
CA ALA A 49 -16.49 4.98 -3.71
C ALA A 49 -17.50 6.05 -3.27
N LYS A 50 -17.51 6.42 -2.00
CA LYS A 50 -18.40 7.46 -1.46
C LYS A 50 -18.19 8.81 -2.16
N LEU A 51 -16.94 9.22 -2.36
CA LEU A 51 -16.62 10.50 -3.01
C LEU A 51 -16.93 10.49 -4.52
N LEU A 52 -16.68 9.36 -5.19
CA LEU A 52 -17.08 9.16 -6.58
C LEU A 52 -18.60 9.25 -6.73
N ASN A 53 -19.36 8.52 -5.92
CA ASN A 53 -20.81 8.48 -5.97
C ASN A 53 -21.50 9.80 -5.56
N ALA A 54 -20.76 10.71 -4.90
CA ALA A 54 -21.22 12.03 -4.51
C ALA A 54 -20.78 13.14 -5.48
N ASP A 55 -20.08 12.80 -6.58
CA ASP A 55 -19.43 13.76 -7.51
C ASP A 55 -18.47 14.73 -6.78
N GLU A 56 -17.84 14.24 -5.71
CA GLU A 56 -16.88 15.00 -4.90
C GLU A 56 -15.43 14.68 -5.27
N VAL A 57 -15.15 14.43 -6.56
CA VAL A 57 -13.85 13.96 -7.07
C VAL A 57 -12.67 14.83 -6.66
N LYS A 58 -12.87 16.14 -6.45
CA LYS A 58 -11.81 17.06 -5.98
C LYS A 58 -11.35 16.78 -4.55
N LYS A 59 -12.17 16.10 -3.74
CA LYS A 59 -11.88 15.76 -2.34
C LYS A 59 -11.21 14.40 -2.20
N ILE A 60 -10.97 13.69 -3.30
CA ILE A 60 -10.40 12.36 -3.29
C ILE A 60 -8.95 12.41 -2.79
N GLY A 61 -8.73 11.94 -1.56
CA GLY A 61 -7.41 11.73 -0.96
C GLY A 61 -6.96 10.26 -1.00
N TYR A 62 -7.44 9.51 -1.98
CA TYR A 62 -7.15 8.09 -2.16
C TYR A 62 -5.77 7.86 -2.77
N TYR A 63 -5.41 8.68 -3.77
CA TYR A 63 -4.16 8.56 -4.50
C TYR A 63 -3.04 9.39 -3.88
N ALA A 64 -1.82 8.85 -3.94
CA ALA A 64 -0.61 9.62 -3.71
C ALA A 64 -0.37 10.63 -4.86
N ASP A 65 0.43 11.68 -4.60
CA ASP A 65 0.74 12.69 -5.61
C ASP A 65 1.49 12.10 -6.83
N ASP A 66 2.33 11.07 -6.58
CA ASP A 66 3.10 10.33 -7.59
C ASP A 66 2.39 9.06 -8.10
N ALA A 67 1.09 8.94 -7.88
CA ALA A 67 0.31 7.80 -8.33
C ALA A 67 0.20 7.74 -9.86
N VAL A 68 0.12 6.50 -10.37
CA VAL A 68 -0.19 6.22 -11.77
C VAL A 68 -1.29 5.18 -11.83
N THR A 69 -2.35 5.46 -12.60
CA THR A 69 -3.48 4.55 -12.81
C THR A 69 -3.50 4.02 -14.24
N PHE A 70 -3.92 2.77 -14.39
CA PHE A 70 -3.93 2.05 -15.65
C PHE A 70 -5.34 1.50 -15.90
N TYR A 71 -6.03 2.04 -16.87
CA TYR A 71 -7.31 1.54 -17.32
C TYR A 71 -7.19 0.80 -18.64
N GLN A 72 -8.07 -0.15 -18.85
CA GLN A 72 -8.10 -0.94 -20.06
C GLN A 72 -8.23 -0.03 -21.29
N ASN A 73 -7.42 -0.28 -22.34
CA ASN A 73 -7.42 0.45 -23.61
C ASN A 73 -7.13 1.96 -23.50
N MET A 74 -6.54 2.42 -22.40
CA MET A 74 -6.19 3.81 -22.19
C MET A 74 -4.69 4.01 -21.95
N LYS A 75 -4.21 5.23 -22.18
CA LYS A 75 -2.86 5.63 -21.73
C LYS A 75 -2.88 5.79 -20.21
N PRO A 76 -1.76 5.44 -19.52
CA PRO A 76 -1.68 5.62 -18.09
C PRO A 76 -1.91 7.07 -17.67
N LEU A 77 -2.77 7.30 -16.69
CA LEU A 77 -3.00 8.61 -16.08
C LEU A 77 -1.92 8.87 -15.04
N ARG A 78 -1.08 9.88 -15.27
CA ARG A 78 0.13 10.12 -14.48
C ARG A 78 0.04 11.34 -13.57
N SER A 79 -0.91 12.25 -13.82
CA SER A 79 -1.11 13.43 -13.00
C SER A 79 -2.42 13.35 -12.21
N LYS A 80 -2.53 14.17 -11.18
CA LYS A 80 -3.79 14.34 -10.45
C LYS A 80 -4.87 14.93 -11.35
N GLU A 81 -4.47 15.84 -12.22
CA GLU A 81 -5.34 16.51 -13.17
C GLU A 81 -5.95 15.52 -14.17
N ASP A 82 -5.12 14.62 -14.77
CA ASP A 82 -5.61 13.57 -15.69
C ASP A 82 -6.65 12.67 -15.00
N ARG A 83 -6.39 12.26 -13.74
CA ARG A 83 -7.33 11.44 -12.97
C ARG A 83 -8.63 12.17 -12.67
N LEU A 84 -8.54 13.45 -12.27
CA LEU A 84 -9.74 14.27 -12.01
C LEU A 84 -10.59 14.49 -13.25
N GLU A 85 -9.96 14.70 -14.41
CA GLU A 85 -10.64 14.83 -15.69
C GLU A 85 -11.36 13.53 -16.05
N PHE A 86 -10.65 12.40 -15.97
CA PHE A 86 -11.23 11.08 -16.21
C PHE A 86 -12.45 10.80 -15.34
N PHE A 87 -12.37 11.01 -14.01
CA PHE A 87 -13.51 10.78 -13.13
C PHE A 87 -14.69 11.72 -13.40
N LYS A 88 -14.45 12.95 -13.79
CA LYS A 88 -15.55 13.85 -14.17
C LYS A 88 -16.27 13.38 -15.41
N ASP A 89 -15.53 12.96 -16.43
CA ASP A 89 -16.10 12.51 -17.69
C ASP A 89 -16.90 11.21 -17.50
N ASP A 90 -16.38 10.28 -16.70
CA ASP A 90 -17.04 9.02 -16.37
C ASP A 90 -18.31 9.21 -15.53
N LEU A 91 -18.29 10.17 -14.59
CA LEU A 91 -19.41 10.42 -13.67
C LEU A 91 -20.45 11.43 -14.21
N SER A 92 -20.05 12.33 -15.10
CA SER A 92 -20.89 13.45 -15.56
C SER A 92 -22.18 13.03 -16.31
N SER A 93 -22.25 11.79 -16.76
CA SER A 93 -23.37 11.23 -17.53
C SER A 93 -24.23 10.24 -16.75
N ASN A 94 -23.91 9.91 -15.47
CA ASN A 94 -24.44 8.71 -14.85
C ASN A 94 -25.03 8.93 -13.45
N THR A 95 -26.25 8.43 -13.24
CA THR A 95 -26.85 8.17 -11.91
C THR A 95 -26.34 6.87 -11.29
N ASN A 96 -25.35 6.26 -11.92
CA ASN A 96 -24.79 4.96 -11.54
C ASN A 96 -23.93 5.08 -10.26
N LYS A 97 -23.88 4.02 -9.50
CA LYS A 97 -23.07 3.96 -8.27
C LYS A 97 -22.05 2.85 -8.35
N ILE A 98 -20.82 3.17 -7.97
CA ILE A 98 -19.73 2.21 -7.88
C ILE A 98 -19.51 1.77 -6.42
N SER A 99 -19.13 0.51 -6.26
CA SER A 99 -18.65 -0.05 -5.00
C SER A 99 -17.42 -0.91 -5.25
N PHE A 100 -16.54 -0.98 -4.25
CA PHE A 100 -15.32 -1.78 -4.27
C PHE A 100 -15.33 -2.78 -3.14
N THR A 101 -14.82 -3.98 -3.39
CA THR A 101 -14.69 -5.04 -2.39
C THR A 101 -13.28 -5.58 -2.40
N THR A 102 -12.56 -5.41 -1.31
CA THR A 102 -11.24 -6.00 -1.09
C THR A 102 -11.36 -7.51 -0.93
N ILE A 103 -10.90 -8.28 -1.90
CA ILE A 103 -10.89 -9.75 -1.85
C ILE A 103 -9.72 -10.21 -0.97
N GLU A 104 -8.52 -9.73 -1.27
CA GLU A 104 -7.29 -10.15 -0.61
C GLU A 104 -6.26 -9.02 -0.54
N VAL A 105 -5.38 -9.06 0.47
CA VAL A 105 -4.24 -8.15 0.62
C VAL A 105 -2.94 -8.93 0.84
N PHE A 106 -1.84 -8.41 0.30
CA PHE A 106 -0.49 -8.95 0.41
C PHE A 106 0.44 -7.86 0.97
N PRO A 107 0.53 -7.71 2.30
CA PRO A 107 1.41 -6.72 2.89
C PRO A 107 2.88 -7.12 2.79
N SER A 108 3.76 -6.11 2.69
CA SER A 108 5.20 -6.27 2.89
C SER A 108 5.50 -6.67 4.34
N ASN A 109 6.72 -7.18 4.60
CA ASN A 109 7.14 -7.65 5.92
C ASN A 109 7.09 -6.58 7.03
N ASP A 110 7.09 -5.31 6.66
CA ASP A 110 6.99 -4.15 7.56
C ASP A 110 5.59 -3.51 7.57
N GLY A 111 4.67 -4.00 6.71
CA GLY A 111 3.32 -3.47 6.57
C GLY A 111 3.24 -2.09 5.90
N ILE A 112 4.36 -1.57 5.36
CA ILE A 112 4.37 -0.24 4.73
C ILE A 112 3.73 -0.30 3.35
N GLN A 113 4.02 -1.35 2.57
CA GLN A 113 3.41 -1.54 1.25
C GLN A 113 2.42 -2.70 1.29
N VAL A 114 1.34 -2.55 0.54
CA VAL A 114 0.27 -3.55 0.43
C VAL A 114 -0.18 -3.65 -1.01
N VAL A 115 -0.12 -4.86 -1.57
CA VAL A 115 -0.86 -5.15 -2.80
C VAL A 115 -2.24 -5.62 -2.42
N GLU A 116 -3.26 -4.99 -2.99
CA GLU A 116 -4.66 -5.39 -2.89
C GLU A 116 -5.10 -6.06 -4.19
N VAL A 117 -5.95 -7.05 -4.06
CA VAL A 117 -6.76 -7.60 -5.14
C VAL A 117 -8.23 -7.40 -4.76
N GLY A 118 -8.98 -6.79 -5.65
CA GLY A 118 -10.36 -6.44 -5.38
C GLY A 118 -11.29 -6.67 -6.57
N TYR A 119 -12.55 -6.40 -6.32
CA TYR A 119 -13.64 -6.52 -7.27
C TYR A 119 -14.52 -5.28 -7.17
N TYR A 120 -14.93 -4.72 -8.31
CA TYR A 120 -15.84 -3.59 -8.32
C TYR A 120 -17.15 -3.94 -9.00
N THR A 121 -18.20 -3.25 -8.57
CA THR A 121 -19.53 -3.32 -9.18
C THR A 121 -20.05 -1.91 -9.42
N VAL A 122 -20.59 -1.68 -10.60
CA VAL A 122 -21.34 -0.47 -10.93
C VAL A 122 -22.81 -0.86 -11.11
N VAL A 123 -23.69 -0.18 -10.38
CA VAL A 123 -25.14 -0.38 -10.47
C VAL A 123 -25.82 0.85 -11.03
N ASP A 124 -26.93 0.66 -11.73
CA ASP A 124 -27.80 1.73 -12.21
C ASP A 124 -28.74 2.27 -11.11
N SER A 125 -29.62 3.19 -11.48
CA SER A 125 -30.62 3.78 -10.56
C SER A 125 -31.64 2.77 -10.00
N THR A 126 -31.75 1.57 -10.60
CA THR A 126 -32.60 0.48 -10.13
C THR A 126 -31.88 -0.53 -9.25
N ASN A 127 -30.60 -0.27 -8.92
CA ASN A 127 -29.66 -1.19 -8.25
C ASN A 127 -29.35 -2.47 -9.07
N THR A 128 -29.52 -2.42 -10.39
CA THR A 128 -29.11 -3.52 -11.26
C THR A 128 -27.63 -3.34 -11.62
N ALA A 129 -26.84 -4.42 -11.46
CA ALA A 129 -25.42 -4.41 -11.86
C ALA A 129 -25.31 -4.28 -13.38
N ILE A 130 -24.62 -3.25 -13.85
CA ILE A 130 -24.40 -2.94 -15.28
C ILE A 130 -22.95 -3.11 -15.70
N TYR A 131 -22.01 -2.98 -14.76
CA TYR A 131 -20.59 -3.29 -14.96
C TYR A 131 -20.02 -3.98 -13.75
N THR A 132 -19.13 -4.92 -14.01
CA THR A 132 -18.31 -5.57 -12.99
C THR A 132 -16.89 -5.71 -13.50
N GLY A 133 -15.96 -5.90 -12.59
CA GLY A 133 -14.57 -6.15 -12.96
C GLY A 133 -13.68 -6.33 -11.75
N HIS A 134 -12.43 -6.61 -12.03
CA HIS A 134 -11.41 -6.82 -11.03
C HIS A 134 -10.38 -5.69 -11.07
N TYR A 135 -9.76 -5.44 -9.94
CA TYR A 135 -8.67 -4.47 -9.84
C TYR A 135 -7.55 -4.98 -8.95
N MET A 136 -6.39 -4.40 -9.17
CA MET A 136 -5.22 -4.61 -8.32
C MET A 136 -4.60 -3.25 -8.02
N SER A 137 -4.40 -2.95 -6.74
CA SER A 137 -3.85 -1.69 -6.27
C SER A 137 -2.62 -1.92 -5.40
N LEU A 138 -1.60 -1.09 -5.58
CA LEU A 138 -0.45 -1.00 -4.69
C LEU A 138 -0.62 0.22 -3.81
N PHE A 139 -0.73 -0.01 -2.51
CA PHE A 139 -0.76 1.02 -1.48
C PHE A 139 0.59 1.17 -0.79
N GLU A 140 0.83 2.37 -0.28
CA GLU A 140 1.92 2.67 0.64
C GLU A 140 1.41 3.48 1.83
N LYS A 141 1.90 3.17 3.03
CA LYS A 141 1.53 3.89 4.25
C LYS A 141 2.35 5.17 4.34
N ARG A 142 1.70 6.33 4.14
CA ARG A 142 2.27 7.68 4.27
C ARG A 142 1.51 8.42 5.35
N ASP A 143 2.22 9.04 6.30
CA ASP A 143 1.62 9.77 7.42
C ASP A 143 0.55 8.99 8.20
N GLY A 144 0.77 7.67 8.33
CA GLY A 144 -0.11 6.76 9.06
C GLY A 144 -1.32 6.24 8.28
N GLN A 145 -1.53 6.66 7.03
CA GLN A 145 -2.63 6.22 6.17
C GLN A 145 -2.11 5.53 4.91
N TYR A 146 -2.86 4.54 4.42
CA TYR A 146 -2.59 3.95 3.12
C TYR A 146 -3.08 4.87 2.00
N VAL A 147 -2.20 5.17 1.03
CA VAL A 147 -2.50 5.91 -0.20
C VAL A 147 -2.13 5.04 -1.40
N CYS A 148 -2.95 5.06 -2.44
CA CYS A 148 -2.73 4.27 -3.64
C CYS A 148 -1.60 4.88 -4.50
N LEU A 149 -0.59 4.08 -4.82
CA LEU A 149 0.52 4.44 -5.71
C LEU A 149 0.29 3.99 -7.14
N ARG A 150 -0.25 2.78 -7.28
CA ARG A 150 -0.53 2.15 -8.58
C ARG A 150 -1.86 1.46 -8.50
N ASP A 151 -2.62 1.62 -9.54
CA ASP A 151 -3.95 1.08 -9.64
C ASP A 151 -4.18 0.60 -11.08
N MET A 152 -4.71 -0.58 -11.23
CA MET A 152 -5.10 -1.12 -12.53
C MET A 152 -6.41 -1.88 -12.41
N SER A 153 -7.26 -1.70 -13.40
CA SER A 153 -8.54 -2.39 -13.46
C SER A 153 -8.83 -2.96 -14.85
N ALA A 154 -9.60 -4.03 -14.86
CA ALA A 154 -10.13 -4.64 -16.05
C ALA A 154 -11.61 -4.97 -15.84
N SER A 155 -12.41 -4.72 -16.90
CA SER A 155 -13.82 -5.09 -16.92
C SER A 155 -13.98 -6.59 -17.19
N ASP A 156 -15.01 -7.21 -16.59
CA ASP A 156 -15.44 -8.57 -16.90
C ASP A 156 -16.29 -8.60 -18.18
N MET A 157 -16.59 -7.44 -18.74
CA MET A 157 -17.42 -7.32 -19.95
C MET A 157 -16.55 -7.09 -21.17
N GLU A 158 -16.95 -7.72 -22.29
CA GLU A 158 -16.33 -7.54 -23.60
C GLU A 158 -16.61 -6.16 -24.21
#